data_1d43b0a66e41fb388a9213543c66b56f
#
_entry.id   1d43b0a66e41fb388a9213543c66b56f
#
_cell.length_a   1.000
_cell.length_b   1.000
_cell.length_c   1.000
_cell.angle_alpha   90.00
_cell.angle_beta   90.00
_cell.angle_gamma   90.00
#
_symmetry.space_group_name_H-M   'P 1'
#
loop_
_entity.id
_entity.type
_entity.pdbx_description
1 polymer ?
#
loop_
_entity_poly.entity_id
_entity_poly.type
_entity_poly.pdbx_seq_one_letter_code
_entity_poly.pdbx_strand_id
1 'polypeptide(L)'
;LVLASSILIFFIGKIYSGRILVPLQHILKELKRIRANSLNRRLKTTGNNDELEDMIKTLNNMLDRLDSAFKAEKSFVSHASHELNNPITAIQGECEISLLKERSTGEYIESLQRISSESKRLSSLIRHLLFLSRQEEELLKNNVEEIILSDILKGLTGSNERIRLHLEATEQQAVVKANPYLLKIALKNIIDNACKYSDKEVNVALYREQQQVI
;
A
#
# COMPACT_ATOMS: atom_id res chain seq x y z
N LEU A 1 -50.13 -10.49 45.64
CA LEU A 1 -48.87 -10.98 45.12
C LEU A 1 -48.76 -10.84 43.63
N VAL A 2 -49.69 -11.41 42.81
CA VAL A 2 -49.70 -11.41 41.34
C VAL A 2 -49.70 -9.98 40.75
N LEU A 3 -50.55 -9.08 41.28
CA LEU A 3 -50.59 -7.67 40.85
C LEU A 3 -49.29 -6.93 41.10
N ALA A 4 -48.65 -7.14 42.25
CA ALA A 4 -47.40 -6.50 42.60
C ALA A 4 -46.23 -6.99 41.70
N SER A 5 -46.20 -8.30 41.41
CA SER A 5 -45.18 -8.86 40.50
C SER A 5 -45.38 -8.35 39.06
N SER A 6 -46.59 -8.22 38.57
CA SER A 6 -46.85 -7.69 37.23
C SER A 6 -46.42 -6.21 37.09
N ILE A 7 -46.68 -5.40 38.09
CA ILE A 7 -46.24 -4.00 38.14
C ILE A 7 -44.72 -3.91 38.14
N LEU A 8 -44.04 -4.75 38.93
CA LEU A 8 -42.59 -4.79 39.01
C LEU A 8 -41.95 -5.18 37.65
N ILE A 9 -42.49 -6.22 37.03
CA ILE A 9 -42.02 -6.66 35.70
C ILE A 9 -42.23 -5.57 34.65
N PHE A 10 -43.36 -4.87 34.69
CA PHE A 10 -43.61 -3.76 33.76
C PHE A 10 -42.61 -2.62 33.97
N PHE A 11 -42.30 -2.23 35.17
CA PHE A 11 -41.30 -1.18 35.46
C PHE A 11 -39.88 -1.61 35.05
N ILE A 12 -39.49 -2.84 35.34
CA ILE A 12 -38.20 -3.39 34.92
C ILE A 12 -38.12 -3.38 33.38
N GLY A 13 -39.13 -3.87 32.68
CA GLY A 13 -39.21 -3.88 31.23
C GLY A 13 -39.09 -2.49 30.61
N LYS A 14 -39.78 -1.50 31.21
CA LYS A 14 -39.75 -0.10 30.78
C LYS A 14 -38.35 0.53 30.94
N ILE A 15 -37.69 0.26 32.07
CA ILE A 15 -36.34 0.75 32.37
C ILE A 15 -35.33 0.12 31.37
N TYR A 16 -35.41 -1.20 31.14
CA TYR A 16 -34.54 -1.93 30.20
C TYR A 16 -34.74 -1.46 28.76
N SER A 17 -35.99 -1.29 28.35
CA SER A 17 -36.31 -0.79 27.01
C SER A 17 -35.73 0.62 26.77
N GLY A 18 -35.86 1.52 27.72
CA GLY A 18 -35.34 2.88 27.59
C GLY A 18 -33.81 2.99 27.63
N ARG A 19 -33.16 2.15 28.41
CA ARG A 19 -31.70 2.21 28.61
C ARG A 19 -30.90 1.44 27.55
N ILE A 20 -31.47 0.39 26.95
CA ILE A 20 -30.76 -0.49 26.03
C ILE A 20 -31.35 -0.43 24.60
N LEU A 21 -32.66 -0.61 24.44
CA LEU A 21 -33.25 -0.71 23.10
C LEU A 21 -33.28 0.63 22.36
N VAL A 22 -33.57 1.73 23.01
CA VAL A 22 -33.65 3.05 22.38
C VAL A 22 -32.27 3.51 21.88
N PRO A 23 -31.18 3.47 22.67
CA PRO A 23 -29.85 3.79 22.20
C PRO A 23 -29.38 2.87 21.06
N LEU A 24 -29.66 1.57 21.15
CA LEU A 24 -29.30 0.61 20.08
C LEU A 24 -29.97 0.95 18.74
N GLN A 25 -31.26 1.30 18.77
CA GLN A 25 -31.98 1.74 17.57
C GLN A 25 -31.37 3.01 16.97
N HIS A 26 -30.92 3.93 17.83
CA HIS A 26 -30.26 5.16 17.37
C HIS A 26 -28.92 4.85 16.70
N ILE A 27 -28.09 3.98 17.29
CA ILE A 27 -26.84 3.53 16.70
C ILE A 27 -27.06 2.88 15.33
N LEU A 28 -28.03 1.97 15.23
CA LEU A 28 -28.39 1.31 13.97
C LEU A 28 -28.85 2.31 12.91
N LYS A 29 -29.60 3.33 13.30
CA LYS A 29 -30.03 4.40 12.39
C LYS A 29 -28.87 5.25 11.89
N GLU A 30 -27.93 5.58 12.77
CA GLU A 30 -26.74 6.33 12.39
C GLU A 30 -25.80 5.49 11.49
N LEU A 31 -25.58 4.20 11.82
CA LEU A 31 -24.79 3.28 10.97
C LEU A 31 -25.38 3.15 9.56
N LYS A 32 -26.71 3.03 9.42
CA LYS A 32 -27.36 2.98 8.11
C LYS A 32 -27.18 4.24 7.25
N ARG A 33 -26.80 5.36 7.87
CA ARG A 33 -26.53 6.63 7.17
C ARG A 33 -25.08 6.75 6.71
N ILE A 34 -24.20 5.93 7.25
CA ILE A 34 -22.78 5.93 6.86
C ILE A 34 -22.67 5.27 5.49
N ARG A 35 -22.10 6.00 4.54
CA ARG A 35 -21.80 5.54 3.17
C ARG A 35 -20.34 5.80 2.85
N ALA A 36 -19.84 5.25 1.75
CA ALA A 36 -18.46 5.47 1.30
C ALA A 36 -18.04 6.96 1.28
N ASN A 37 -18.95 7.86 0.93
CA ASN A 37 -18.70 9.30 0.89
C ASN A 37 -18.80 9.99 2.26
N SER A 38 -19.14 9.28 3.33
CA SER A 38 -19.35 9.83 4.68
C SER A 38 -18.73 8.96 5.77
N LEU A 39 -17.68 8.22 5.43
CA LEU A 39 -16.93 7.36 6.35
C LEU A 39 -16.25 8.14 7.50
N ASN A 40 -16.09 9.44 7.36
CA ASN A 40 -15.57 10.34 8.40
C ASN A 40 -16.54 10.58 9.57
N ARG A 41 -17.80 10.14 9.45
CA ARG A 41 -18.76 10.24 10.55
C ARG A 41 -18.43 9.23 11.64
N ARG A 42 -18.71 9.64 12.90
CA ARG A 42 -18.53 8.78 14.07
C ARG A 42 -19.81 8.73 14.86
N LEU A 43 -20.03 7.58 15.49
CA LEU A 43 -21.13 7.39 16.43
C LEU A 43 -20.83 8.19 17.70
N LYS A 44 -21.84 8.86 18.24
CA LYS A 44 -21.70 9.60 19.49
C LYS A 44 -21.67 8.64 20.66
N THR A 45 -20.72 8.84 21.56
CA THR A 45 -20.60 8.10 22.80
C THR A 45 -21.75 8.47 23.76
N THR A 46 -22.20 7.51 24.54
CA THR A 46 -23.29 7.71 25.51
C THR A 46 -22.77 8.31 26.83
N GLY A 47 -21.48 8.19 27.11
CA GLY A 47 -20.83 8.66 28.33
C GLY A 47 -21.16 7.84 29.58
N ASN A 48 -21.85 6.70 29.44
CA ASN A 48 -22.30 5.88 30.56
C ASN A 48 -21.27 4.83 31.04
N ASN A 49 -20.17 4.70 30.32
CA ASN A 49 -19.09 3.73 30.57
C ASN A 49 -19.60 2.28 30.75
N ASP A 50 -20.57 1.88 29.92
CA ASP A 50 -21.21 0.57 29.89
C ASP A 50 -20.82 -0.20 28.62
N GLU A 51 -21.33 -1.43 28.44
CA GLU A 51 -21.08 -2.30 27.31
C GLU A 51 -21.48 -1.64 25.98
N LEU A 52 -22.46 -0.74 26.00
CA LEU A 52 -22.91 0.02 24.84
C LEU A 52 -21.85 1.03 24.40
N GLU A 53 -21.20 1.69 25.36
CA GLU A 53 -20.08 2.59 25.10
C GLU A 53 -18.90 1.86 24.46
N ASP A 54 -18.56 0.66 24.94
CA ASP A 54 -17.46 -0.15 24.38
C ASP A 54 -17.79 -0.66 22.99
N MET A 55 -19.06 -0.98 22.71
CA MET A 55 -19.52 -1.30 21.36
C MET A 55 -19.38 -0.09 20.43
N ILE A 56 -19.75 1.13 20.87
CA ILE A 56 -19.60 2.35 20.08
C ILE A 56 -18.12 2.63 19.78
N LYS A 57 -17.22 2.48 20.75
CA LYS A 57 -15.76 2.64 20.56
C LYS A 57 -15.23 1.63 19.53
N THR A 58 -15.64 0.38 19.65
CA THR A 58 -15.24 -0.68 18.71
C THR A 58 -15.72 -0.38 17.29
N LEU A 59 -16.98 0.05 17.12
CA LEU A 59 -17.54 0.44 15.85
C LEU A 59 -16.82 1.67 15.25
N ASN A 60 -16.51 2.67 16.08
CA ASN A 60 -15.76 3.84 15.63
C ASN A 60 -14.34 3.46 15.18
N ASN A 61 -13.65 2.54 15.89
CA ASN A 61 -12.35 2.03 15.48
C ASN A 61 -12.42 1.26 14.13
N MET A 62 -13.51 0.52 13.89
CA MET A 62 -13.73 -0.12 12.59
C MET A 62 -13.96 0.93 11.48
N LEU A 63 -14.72 1.98 11.76
CA LEU A 63 -14.95 3.09 10.83
C LEU A 63 -13.65 3.84 10.52
N ASP A 64 -12.76 4.03 11.52
CA ASP A 64 -11.44 4.65 11.32
C ASP A 64 -10.58 3.83 10.35
N ARG A 65 -10.53 2.52 10.56
CA ARG A 65 -9.80 1.60 9.66
C ARG A 65 -10.37 1.63 8.25
N LEU A 66 -11.69 1.61 8.11
CA LEU A 66 -12.37 1.64 6.82
C LEU A 66 -12.15 2.99 6.09
N ASP A 67 -12.25 4.11 6.80
CA ASP A 67 -11.98 5.45 6.25
C ASP A 67 -10.52 5.58 5.76
N SER A 68 -9.59 5.06 6.56
CA SER A 68 -8.16 5.06 6.21
C SER A 68 -7.89 4.18 4.98
N ALA A 69 -8.47 2.98 4.91
CA ALA A 69 -8.33 2.08 3.76
C ALA A 69 -8.93 2.71 2.49
N PHE A 70 -10.10 3.31 2.58
CA PHE A 70 -10.77 3.96 1.45
C PHE A 70 -9.99 5.20 0.95
N LYS A 71 -9.43 5.99 1.87
CA LYS A 71 -8.55 7.11 1.51
C LYS A 71 -7.27 6.65 0.82
N ALA A 72 -6.67 5.59 1.32
CA ALA A 72 -5.48 4.99 0.70
C ALA A 72 -5.78 4.47 -0.70
N GLU A 73 -6.90 3.76 -0.90
CA GLU A 73 -7.35 3.28 -2.20
C GLU A 73 -7.59 4.44 -3.19
N LYS A 74 -8.31 5.48 -2.76
CA LYS A 74 -8.57 6.66 -3.59
C LYS A 74 -7.28 7.37 -3.98
N SER A 75 -6.35 7.53 -3.04
CA SER A 75 -5.04 8.11 -3.30
C SER A 75 -4.23 7.26 -4.28
N PHE A 76 -4.24 5.95 -4.12
CA PHE A 76 -3.59 5.00 -5.02
C PHE A 76 -4.10 5.14 -6.45
N VAL A 77 -5.44 5.11 -6.65
CA VAL A 77 -6.06 5.28 -7.98
C VAL A 77 -5.69 6.62 -8.60
N SER A 78 -5.71 7.71 -7.82
CA SER A 78 -5.33 9.04 -8.29
C SER A 78 -3.87 9.09 -8.74
N HIS A 79 -2.95 8.61 -7.91
CA HIS A 79 -1.52 8.58 -8.22
C HIS A 79 -1.23 7.68 -9.42
N ALA A 80 -1.84 6.50 -9.49
CA ALA A 80 -1.70 5.59 -10.61
C ALA A 80 -2.15 6.25 -11.92
N SER A 81 -3.28 6.96 -11.90
CA SER A 81 -3.79 7.67 -13.08
C SER A 81 -2.83 8.78 -13.55
N HIS A 82 -2.27 9.56 -12.63
CA HIS A 82 -1.28 10.59 -12.97
C HIS A 82 0.00 9.99 -13.53
N GLU A 83 0.52 8.94 -12.89
CA GLU A 83 1.76 8.28 -13.32
C GLU A 83 1.61 7.54 -14.66
N LEU A 84 0.41 7.05 -15.00
CA LEU A 84 0.11 6.45 -16.30
C LEU A 84 -0.05 7.52 -17.39
N ASN A 85 -0.69 8.64 -17.09
CA ASN A 85 -0.92 9.70 -18.07
C ASN A 85 0.38 10.39 -18.51
N ASN A 86 1.37 10.53 -17.63
CA ASN A 86 2.63 11.19 -17.95
C ASN A 86 3.35 10.57 -19.16
N PRO A 87 3.70 9.26 -19.18
CA PRO A 87 4.36 8.62 -20.32
C PRO A 87 3.48 8.60 -21.56
N ILE A 88 2.15 8.47 -21.43
CA ILE A 88 1.22 8.52 -22.55
C ILE A 88 1.28 9.90 -23.23
N THR A 89 1.23 10.97 -22.44
CA THR A 89 1.33 12.35 -22.96
C THR A 89 2.68 12.59 -23.65
N ALA A 90 3.77 12.07 -23.07
CA ALA A 90 5.09 12.18 -23.67
C ALA A 90 5.18 11.44 -25.03
N ILE A 91 4.63 10.22 -25.12
CA ILE A 91 4.55 9.45 -26.37
C ILE A 91 3.72 10.21 -27.41
N GLN A 92 2.55 10.70 -27.03
CA GLN A 92 1.69 11.46 -27.92
C GLN A 92 2.38 12.72 -28.43
N GLY A 93 3.02 13.48 -27.56
CA GLY A 93 3.77 14.69 -27.94
C GLY A 93 4.91 14.37 -28.91
N GLU A 94 5.69 13.33 -28.69
CA GLU A 94 6.75 12.91 -29.65
C GLU A 94 6.18 12.50 -31.01
N CYS A 95 5.04 11.80 -31.02
CA CYS A 95 4.36 11.45 -32.28
C CYS A 95 3.86 12.70 -33.01
N GLU A 96 3.16 13.61 -32.33
CA GLU A 96 2.64 14.86 -32.90
C GLU A 96 3.76 15.72 -33.48
N ILE A 97 4.83 15.93 -32.71
CA ILE A 97 5.99 16.71 -33.16
C ILE A 97 6.65 16.07 -34.39
N SER A 98 6.73 14.72 -34.42
CA SER A 98 7.33 13.99 -35.56
C SER A 98 6.47 14.06 -36.84
N LEU A 99 5.17 14.26 -36.70
CA LEU A 99 4.22 14.38 -37.81
C LEU A 99 3.99 15.80 -38.30
N LEU A 100 4.40 16.84 -37.55
CA LEU A 100 4.17 18.24 -37.91
C LEU A 100 4.90 18.71 -39.13
N LYS A 101 6.09 18.15 -39.42
CA LYS A 101 6.93 18.49 -40.58
C LYS A 101 7.90 17.35 -40.87
N GLU A 102 8.41 17.34 -42.11
CA GLU A 102 9.50 16.45 -42.48
C GLU A 102 10.74 16.69 -41.60
N ARG A 103 11.38 15.62 -41.20
CA ARG A 103 12.56 15.60 -40.34
C ARG A 103 13.66 14.74 -40.96
N SER A 104 14.87 14.94 -40.51
CA SER A 104 15.97 14.06 -40.86
C SER A 104 15.76 12.64 -40.29
N THR A 105 16.35 11.64 -40.92
CA THR A 105 16.33 10.24 -40.44
C THR A 105 16.84 10.15 -39.00
N GLY A 106 17.87 10.92 -38.63
CA GLY A 106 18.41 10.96 -37.29
C GLY A 106 17.38 11.44 -36.23
N GLU A 107 16.66 12.53 -36.52
CA GLU A 107 15.62 13.05 -35.65
C GLU A 107 14.45 12.07 -35.44
N TYR A 108 14.08 11.32 -36.52
CA TYR A 108 13.07 10.27 -36.38
C TYR A 108 13.56 9.10 -35.50
N ILE A 109 14.83 8.70 -35.63
CA ILE A 109 15.43 7.66 -34.81
C ILE A 109 15.41 8.09 -33.32
N GLU A 110 15.79 9.33 -33.02
CA GLU A 110 15.76 9.86 -31.64
C GLU A 110 14.33 9.88 -31.06
N SER A 111 13.33 10.33 -31.84
CA SER A 111 11.94 10.31 -31.42
C SER A 111 11.43 8.90 -31.13
N LEU A 112 11.75 7.94 -32.00
CA LEU A 112 11.41 6.53 -31.81
C LEU A 112 12.09 5.92 -30.57
N GLN A 113 13.32 6.30 -30.27
CA GLN A 113 14.03 5.87 -29.07
C GLN A 113 13.35 6.42 -27.80
N ARG A 114 12.94 7.69 -27.80
CA ARG A 114 12.18 8.30 -26.70
C ARG A 114 10.84 7.61 -26.50
N ILE A 115 10.06 7.39 -27.57
CA ILE A 115 8.80 6.64 -27.52
C ILE A 115 9.01 5.23 -26.95
N SER A 116 10.05 4.52 -27.42
CA SER A 116 10.38 3.18 -26.94
C SER A 116 10.72 3.17 -25.44
N SER A 117 11.47 4.18 -24.97
CA SER A 117 11.83 4.29 -23.55
C SER A 117 10.61 4.55 -22.67
N GLU A 118 9.71 5.46 -23.08
CA GLU A 118 8.48 5.74 -22.34
C GLU A 118 7.50 4.55 -22.36
N SER A 119 7.43 3.82 -23.47
CA SER A 119 6.64 2.59 -23.55
C SER A 119 7.14 1.50 -22.59
N LYS A 120 8.47 1.32 -22.48
CA LYS A 120 9.07 0.41 -21.50
C LYS A 120 8.78 0.84 -20.05
N ARG A 121 8.85 2.16 -19.78
CA ARG A 121 8.51 2.74 -18.48
C ARG A 121 7.05 2.46 -18.13
N LEU A 122 6.12 2.70 -19.07
CA LEU A 122 4.69 2.43 -18.90
C LEU A 122 4.42 0.95 -18.62
N SER A 123 5.05 0.05 -19.36
CA SER A 123 4.95 -1.39 -19.14
C SER A 123 5.44 -1.83 -17.77
N SER A 124 6.51 -1.21 -17.27
CA SER A 124 7.01 -1.46 -15.91
C SER A 124 6.02 -0.96 -14.85
N LEU A 125 5.47 0.23 -15.03
CA LEU A 125 4.49 0.83 -14.13
C LEU A 125 3.22 -0.03 -14.03
N ILE A 126 2.69 -0.51 -15.16
CA ILE A 126 1.53 -1.42 -15.19
C ILE A 126 1.84 -2.70 -14.41
N ARG A 127 3.01 -3.30 -14.58
CA ARG A 127 3.40 -4.49 -13.81
C ARG A 127 3.44 -4.22 -12.31
N HIS A 128 3.96 -3.06 -11.88
CA HIS A 128 3.97 -2.68 -10.47
C HIS A 128 2.55 -2.46 -9.93
N LEU A 129 1.67 -1.81 -10.69
CA LEU A 129 0.28 -1.61 -10.29
C LEU A 129 -0.50 -2.92 -10.18
N LEU A 130 -0.32 -3.83 -11.15
CA LEU A 130 -0.91 -5.17 -11.10
C LEU A 130 -0.38 -5.99 -9.92
N PHE A 131 0.91 -5.83 -9.59
CA PHE A 131 1.51 -6.45 -8.43
C PHE A 131 0.86 -5.95 -7.13
N LEU A 132 0.66 -4.63 -6.97
CA LEU A 132 0.00 -4.04 -5.81
C LEU A 132 -1.52 -4.33 -5.73
N SER A 133 -2.18 -4.52 -6.88
CA SER A 133 -3.62 -4.80 -6.97
C SER A 133 -3.98 -6.26 -6.68
N ARG A 134 -3.06 -7.19 -6.93
CA ARG A 134 -3.30 -8.60 -6.58
C ARG A 134 -3.21 -8.71 -5.07
N GLN A 135 -4.29 -9.20 -4.45
CA GLN A 135 -4.30 -9.58 -3.04
C GLN A 135 -3.34 -10.76 -2.83
N GLU A 136 -2.07 -10.42 -2.68
CA GLU A 136 -0.96 -11.38 -2.59
C GLU A 136 -0.80 -12.01 -1.21
N GLU A 137 -1.79 -11.89 -0.31
CA GLU A 137 -1.71 -12.58 0.97
C GLU A 137 -1.48 -14.10 0.80
N GLU A 138 -2.02 -14.72 -0.25
CA GLU A 138 -1.79 -16.14 -0.54
C GLU A 138 -0.40 -16.41 -1.14
N LEU A 139 0.09 -15.54 -2.02
CA LEU A 139 1.44 -15.67 -2.59
C LEU A 139 2.53 -15.29 -1.57
N LEU A 140 2.24 -14.34 -0.68
CA LEU A 140 3.16 -13.91 0.37
C LEU A 140 3.37 -14.95 1.48
N LYS A 141 2.33 -15.69 1.83
CA LYS A 141 2.39 -16.67 2.93
C LYS A 141 3.04 -18.01 2.53
N ASN A 142 3.03 -18.37 1.25
CA ASN A 142 3.39 -19.74 0.82
C ASN A 142 4.81 -19.89 0.26
N ASN A 143 5.61 -18.85 0.11
CA ASN A 143 6.95 -18.92 -0.47
C ASN A 143 8.01 -18.19 0.38
N VAL A 144 8.01 -18.42 1.68
CA VAL A 144 9.09 -17.93 2.56
C VAL A 144 10.18 -18.98 2.61
N GLU A 145 11.37 -18.63 2.15
CA GLU A 145 12.55 -19.48 2.08
C GLU A 145 13.71 -18.86 2.85
N GLU A 146 14.68 -19.66 3.21
CA GLU A 146 15.95 -19.17 3.72
C GLU A 146 16.82 -18.71 2.56
N ILE A 147 17.17 -17.44 2.55
CA ILE A 147 17.83 -16.78 1.43
C ILE A 147 19.16 -16.21 1.90
N ILE A 148 20.21 -16.47 1.15
CA ILE A 148 21.53 -15.85 1.35
C ILE A 148 21.50 -14.49 0.69
N LEU A 149 21.53 -13.41 1.48
CA LEU A 149 21.42 -12.03 1.01
C LEU A 149 22.52 -11.64 0.03
N SER A 150 23.74 -12.11 0.28
CA SER A 150 24.90 -11.82 -0.59
C SER A 150 24.70 -12.28 -2.03
N ASP A 151 23.98 -13.39 -2.27
CA ASP A 151 23.76 -13.92 -3.61
C ASP A 151 22.77 -13.05 -4.39
N ILE A 152 21.70 -12.58 -3.74
CA ILE A 152 20.77 -11.65 -4.34
C ILE A 152 21.47 -10.32 -4.65
N LEU A 153 22.25 -9.78 -3.71
CA LEU A 153 22.97 -8.52 -3.90
C LEU A 153 23.98 -8.61 -5.05
N LYS A 154 24.78 -9.68 -5.12
CA LYS A 154 25.70 -9.93 -6.24
C LYS A 154 24.95 -9.96 -7.59
N GLY A 155 23.79 -10.63 -7.63
CA GLY A 155 22.97 -10.70 -8.84
C GLY A 155 22.35 -9.36 -9.27
N LEU A 156 22.08 -8.46 -8.31
CA LEU A 156 21.51 -7.13 -8.58
C LEU A 156 22.57 -6.09 -8.94
N THR A 157 23.78 -6.21 -8.41
CA THR A 157 24.85 -5.20 -8.53
C THR A 157 25.83 -5.50 -9.68
N GLY A 158 25.95 -6.76 -10.07
CA GLY A 158 26.99 -7.23 -11.02
C GLY A 158 26.88 -6.68 -12.45
N SER A 159 25.77 -6.04 -12.81
CA SER A 159 25.54 -5.49 -14.17
C SER A 159 25.79 -3.98 -14.28
N ASN A 160 26.11 -3.28 -13.19
CA ASN A 160 26.24 -1.83 -13.18
C ASN A 160 27.55 -1.39 -12.54
N GLU A 161 28.45 -0.87 -13.37
CA GLU A 161 29.79 -0.41 -12.96
C GLU A 161 29.80 0.72 -11.93
N ARG A 162 28.66 1.44 -11.78
CA ARG A 162 28.49 2.52 -10.78
C ARG A 162 28.21 1.99 -9.38
N ILE A 163 27.98 0.68 -9.21
CA ILE A 163 27.62 0.10 -7.92
C ILE A 163 28.82 -0.62 -7.33
N ARG A 164 29.21 -0.22 -6.13
CA ARG A 164 30.24 -0.91 -5.33
C ARG A 164 29.58 -1.74 -4.25
N LEU A 165 29.74 -3.05 -4.32
CA LEU A 165 29.23 -3.98 -3.32
C LEU A 165 30.33 -4.29 -2.30
N HIS A 166 30.08 -3.96 -1.04
CA HIS A 166 30.95 -4.24 0.09
C HIS A 166 30.32 -5.33 0.95
N LEU A 167 30.96 -6.48 1.02
CA LEU A 167 30.54 -7.61 1.85
C LEU A 167 31.63 -7.88 2.88
N GLU A 168 31.30 -7.85 4.16
CA GLU A 168 32.22 -8.33 5.19
C GLU A 168 32.34 -9.86 5.12
N ALA A 169 33.55 -10.38 5.43
CA ALA A 169 33.84 -11.81 5.26
C ALA A 169 32.91 -12.73 6.10
N THR A 170 32.49 -12.25 7.27
CA THR A 170 31.55 -12.92 8.18
C THR A 170 30.09 -12.89 7.69
N GLU A 171 29.75 -11.99 6.77
CA GLU A 171 28.37 -11.73 6.32
C GLU A 171 28.04 -12.39 4.96
N GLN A 172 29.01 -13.08 4.35
CA GLN A 172 28.79 -13.79 3.08
C GLN A 172 27.72 -14.87 3.19
N GLN A 173 27.39 -15.33 4.40
CA GLN A 173 26.36 -16.33 4.72
C GLN A 173 25.17 -15.75 5.49
N ALA A 174 24.95 -14.41 5.42
CA ALA A 174 23.79 -13.80 6.05
C ALA A 174 22.49 -14.37 5.44
N VAL A 175 21.76 -15.16 6.23
CA VAL A 175 20.53 -15.82 5.83
C VAL A 175 19.34 -15.08 6.43
N VAL A 176 18.34 -14.77 5.59
CA VAL A 176 17.07 -14.21 6.00
C VAL A 176 15.90 -15.09 5.53
N LYS A 177 14.83 -15.15 6.33
CA LYS A 177 13.58 -15.80 5.94
C LYS A 177 12.69 -14.80 5.26
N ALA A 178 12.55 -14.92 3.94
CA ALA A 178 11.73 -14.02 3.15
C ALA A 178 11.21 -14.71 1.87
N ASN A 179 10.28 -14.06 1.20
CA ASN A 179 9.93 -14.45 -0.16
C ASN A 179 11.02 -13.93 -1.12
N PRO A 180 11.72 -14.81 -1.89
CA PRO A 180 12.85 -14.43 -2.74
C PRO A 180 12.49 -13.37 -3.78
N TYR A 181 11.31 -13.49 -4.37
CA TYR A 181 10.82 -12.58 -5.40
C TYR A 181 10.58 -11.17 -4.85
N LEU A 182 9.91 -11.07 -3.69
CA LEU A 182 9.62 -9.79 -3.04
C LEU A 182 10.89 -9.11 -2.55
N LEU A 183 11.77 -9.86 -1.92
CA LEU A 183 13.05 -9.35 -1.43
C LEU A 183 13.90 -8.80 -2.59
N LYS A 184 13.97 -9.54 -3.70
CA LYS A 184 14.68 -9.09 -4.90
C LYS A 184 14.09 -7.80 -5.48
N ILE A 185 12.75 -7.66 -5.53
CA ILE A 185 12.08 -6.44 -6.00
C ILE A 185 12.38 -5.27 -5.06
N ALA A 186 12.25 -5.46 -3.75
CA ALA A 186 12.51 -4.42 -2.77
C ALA A 186 13.94 -3.90 -2.86
N LEU A 187 14.93 -4.79 -2.84
CA LEU A 187 16.33 -4.43 -2.95
C LEU A 187 16.64 -3.74 -4.29
N LYS A 188 16.11 -4.28 -5.39
CA LYS A 188 16.26 -3.66 -6.71
C LYS A 188 15.72 -2.24 -6.73
N ASN A 189 14.52 -1.99 -6.21
CA ASN A 189 13.93 -0.66 -6.17
C ASN A 189 14.78 0.34 -5.38
N ILE A 190 15.36 -0.09 -4.25
CA ILE A 190 16.25 0.75 -3.44
C ILE A 190 17.52 1.10 -4.23
N ILE A 191 18.16 0.10 -4.85
CA ILE A 191 19.39 0.27 -5.63
C ILE A 191 19.13 1.16 -6.86
N ASP A 192 18.04 0.89 -7.61
CA ASP A 192 17.66 1.67 -8.79
C ASP A 192 17.38 3.14 -8.41
N ASN A 193 16.71 3.39 -7.26
CA ASN A 193 16.49 4.73 -6.74
C ASN A 193 17.82 5.42 -6.36
N ALA A 194 18.72 4.73 -5.68
CA ALA A 194 20.02 5.27 -5.34
C ALA A 194 20.81 5.66 -6.61
N CYS A 195 20.80 4.83 -7.63
CA CYS A 195 21.43 5.12 -8.92
C CYS A 195 20.78 6.28 -9.69
N LYS A 196 19.47 6.45 -9.55
CA LYS A 196 18.70 7.52 -10.22
C LYS A 196 18.94 8.89 -9.61
N TYR A 197 19.05 8.96 -8.28
CA TYR A 197 19.17 10.23 -7.54
C TYR A 197 20.61 10.57 -7.11
N SER A 198 21.59 9.77 -7.48
CA SER A 198 23.01 10.02 -7.25
C SER A 198 23.78 10.04 -8.57
N ASP A 199 24.56 11.08 -8.80
CA ASP A 199 25.51 11.16 -9.91
C ASP A 199 26.85 10.47 -9.57
N LYS A 200 27.05 10.07 -8.30
CA LYS A 200 28.25 9.43 -7.78
C LYS A 200 28.11 7.91 -7.77
N GLU A 201 29.19 7.22 -7.42
CA GLU A 201 29.17 5.79 -7.13
C GLU A 201 28.16 5.48 -6.00
N VAL A 202 27.41 4.39 -6.16
CA VAL A 202 26.46 3.89 -5.16
C VAL A 202 27.13 2.75 -4.39
N ASN A 203 27.30 2.93 -3.09
CA ASN A 203 27.88 1.92 -2.22
C ASN A 203 26.73 1.10 -1.59
N VAL A 204 26.77 -0.21 -1.80
CA VAL A 204 25.87 -1.19 -1.18
C VAL A 204 26.71 -1.99 -0.20
N ALA A 205 26.40 -1.93 1.08
CA ALA A 205 27.11 -2.65 2.13
C ALA A 205 26.17 -3.64 2.82
N LEU A 206 26.69 -4.82 3.12
CA LEU A 206 26.03 -5.82 3.96
C LEU A 206 26.90 -6.03 5.19
N TYR A 207 26.36 -5.70 6.36
CA TYR A 207 27.03 -5.87 7.65
C TYR A 207 26.01 -6.24 8.74
N ARG A 208 26.52 -6.74 9.86
CA ARG A 208 25.67 -7.11 11.00
C ARG A 208 25.88 -6.13 12.14
N GLU A 209 24.80 -5.63 12.69
CA GLU A 209 24.80 -4.79 13.88
C GLU A 209 23.92 -5.43 14.96
N GLN A 210 24.49 -5.71 16.15
CA GLN A 210 23.77 -6.20 17.34
C GLN A 210 22.75 -7.32 17.08
N GLN A 211 23.14 -8.39 16.38
CA GLN A 211 22.28 -9.51 15.95
C GLN A 211 21.26 -9.20 14.83
N GLN A 212 21.31 -8.03 14.22
CA GLN A 212 20.50 -7.71 13.03
C GLN A 212 21.41 -7.61 11.81
N VAL A 213 20.87 -8.01 10.65
CA VAL A 213 21.54 -7.87 9.35
C VAL A 213 21.09 -6.53 8.75
N ILE A 214 22.04 -5.68 8.39
CA ILE A 214 21.82 -4.36 7.79
C ILE A 214 22.43 -4.29 6.39
#